data_7a1f8a908bc1763d23c58bd9a2c1d94e
#
_entry.id   7a1f8a908bc1763d23c58bd9a2c1d94e
#
_cell.length_a   1.000
_cell.length_b   1.000
_cell.length_c   1.000
_cell.angle_alpha   90.00
_cell.angle_beta   90.00
_cell.angle_gamma   90.00
#
_symmetry.space_group_name_H-M   'P 1'
#
loop_
_entity.id
_entity.type
_entity.pdbx_description
1 polymer ?
#
loop_
_entity_poly.entity_id
_entity_poly.type
_entity_poly.pdbx_seq_one_letter_code
_entity_poly.pdbx_strand_id
1 'polypeptide(L)'
;MSSVNPVAAVEIEGLTVGVAARTLVRGLSMRIRAGEAWCVLGSNGAGKTTLLHTLVGLHRAAAGSIRLWAKPLADWSIEDAARIRGFLPQFIHDTFGASVLDLVLMGRHPHLSRWHWEGAADRELARAALEALGLAHLAERDITTLSGGERQRVAIAALLAQAPAILLLDEPITHLDLHHQIVVLQHLSALARDQGKAVIFSIHDLNLARRFATHALILMDDGIVRHGPAGEVMNAPVLSAAFGYPVLEMQAGERTIFIAE
;
A
#
# COMPACT_ATOMS: atom_id res chain seq x y z
N MET A 1 33.15 7.29 11.85
CA MET A 1 31.77 7.80 11.86
C MET A 1 30.86 6.58 11.77
N SER A 2 30.30 6.14 12.91
CA SER A 2 29.36 5.04 12.93
C SER A 2 28.12 5.44 12.14
N SER A 3 27.89 4.79 11.00
CA SER A 3 26.62 4.90 10.28
C SER A 3 25.53 4.29 11.17
N VAL A 4 24.80 5.14 11.86
CA VAL A 4 23.53 4.72 12.48
C VAL A 4 22.65 4.26 11.32
N ASN A 5 22.49 2.94 11.17
CA ASN A 5 21.63 2.37 10.16
C ASN A 5 20.21 2.83 10.51
N PRO A 6 19.52 3.63 9.68
CA PRO A 6 18.22 4.17 10.05
C PRO A 6 17.26 3.02 10.35
N VAL A 7 16.53 3.14 11.45
CA VAL A 7 15.56 2.13 11.89
C VAL A 7 14.57 1.87 10.75
N ALA A 8 14.41 0.61 10.38
CA ALA A 8 13.46 0.22 9.34
C ALA A 8 12.02 0.48 9.83
N ALA A 9 11.17 1.00 8.95
CA ALA A 9 9.74 1.17 9.23
C ALA A 9 9.05 -0.21 9.36
N VAL A 10 9.42 -1.15 8.48
CA VAL A 10 9.00 -2.56 8.56
C VAL A 10 10.21 -3.45 8.41
N GLU A 11 10.42 -4.37 9.34
CA GLU A 11 11.44 -5.40 9.29
C GLU A 11 10.78 -6.77 9.28
N ILE A 12 11.20 -7.61 8.35
CA ILE A 12 10.65 -8.95 8.11
C ILE A 12 11.80 -9.93 8.21
N GLU A 13 11.66 -10.98 9.03
CA GLU A 13 12.68 -12.02 9.23
C GLU A 13 12.09 -13.41 9.06
N GLY A 14 12.53 -14.15 8.04
CA GLY A 14 12.15 -15.54 7.79
C GLY A 14 10.65 -15.76 7.57
N LEU A 15 9.92 -14.75 7.10
CA LEU A 15 8.46 -14.76 7.01
C LEU A 15 8.00 -15.83 6.03
N THR A 16 7.14 -16.73 6.50
CA THR A 16 6.44 -17.71 5.66
C THR A 16 4.93 -17.45 5.77
N VAL A 17 4.29 -17.24 4.64
CA VAL A 17 2.85 -16.98 4.52
C VAL A 17 2.20 -18.05 3.69
N GLY A 18 1.06 -18.56 4.14
CA GLY A 18 0.30 -19.59 3.42
C GLY A 18 -1.19 -19.47 3.67
N VAL A 19 -1.97 -20.11 2.79
CA VAL A 19 -3.41 -20.27 2.92
C VAL A 19 -3.75 -21.75 2.70
N ALA A 20 -4.41 -22.36 3.65
CA ALA A 20 -4.64 -23.81 3.69
C ALA A 20 -3.32 -24.59 3.54
N ALA A 21 -3.20 -25.46 2.54
CA ALA A 21 -1.99 -26.25 2.28
C ALA A 21 -0.98 -25.56 1.34
N ARG A 22 -1.29 -24.37 0.79
CA ARG A 22 -0.43 -23.67 -0.18
C ARG A 22 0.45 -22.64 0.51
N THR A 23 1.77 -22.74 0.31
CA THR A 23 2.73 -21.70 0.71
C THR A 23 2.77 -20.64 -0.38
N LEU A 24 2.51 -19.38 -0.01
CA LEU A 24 2.49 -18.22 -0.90
C LEU A 24 3.78 -17.41 -0.85
N VAL A 25 4.41 -17.38 0.33
CA VAL A 25 5.70 -16.72 0.58
C VAL A 25 6.52 -17.63 1.48
N ARG A 26 7.79 -17.86 1.15
CA ARG A 26 8.68 -18.76 1.90
C ARG A 26 9.93 -18.03 2.36
N GLY A 27 10.09 -17.91 3.69
CA GLY A 27 11.34 -17.46 4.29
C GLY A 27 11.77 -16.03 3.92
N LEU A 28 10.81 -15.14 3.62
CA LEU A 28 11.10 -13.76 3.23
C LEU A 28 11.81 -13.02 4.36
N SER A 29 12.98 -12.42 4.06
CA SER A 29 13.68 -11.51 4.96
C SER A 29 14.04 -10.25 4.21
N MET A 30 13.51 -9.10 4.69
CA MET A 30 13.73 -7.81 4.07
C MET A 30 13.45 -6.66 5.04
N ARG A 31 13.85 -5.47 4.65
CA ARG A 31 13.59 -4.23 5.40
C ARG A 31 13.00 -3.18 4.47
N ILE A 32 11.96 -2.51 4.93
CA ILE A 32 11.34 -1.35 4.29
C ILE A 32 11.68 -0.14 5.14
N ARG A 33 12.28 0.88 4.55
CA ARG A 33 12.69 2.09 5.26
C ARG A 33 11.67 3.21 5.05
N ALA A 34 11.71 4.17 5.93
CA ALA A 34 11.05 5.46 5.72
C ALA A 34 11.57 6.10 4.42
N GLY A 35 10.67 6.66 3.64
CA GLY A 35 11.00 7.25 2.34
C GLY A 35 10.96 6.27 1.16
N GLU A 36 10.70 4.99 1.39
CA GLU A 36 10.61 4.01 0.32
C GLU A 36 9.16 3.76 -0.11
N ALA A 37 8.95 3.68 -1.43
CA ALA A 37 7.70 3.24 -2.06
C ALA A 37 7.92 1.85 -2.69
N TRP A 38 7.25 0.84 -2.15
CA TRP A 38 7.36 -0.56 -2.55
C TRP A 38 6.13 -1.01 -3.35
N CYS A 39 6.32 -1.51 -4.55
CA CYS A 39 5.26 -2.20 -5.26
C CYS A 39 5.33 -3.71 -5.02
N VAL A 40 4.17 -4.34 -4.81
CA VAL A 40 4.01 -5.80 -4.71
C VAL A 40 3.43 -6.31 -6.02
N LEU A 41 4.20 -7.12 -6.74
CA LEU A 41 3.88 -7.67 -8.04
C LEU A 41 3.72 -9.20 -7.97
N GLY A 42 3.04 -9.76 -8.95
CA GLY A 42 2.85 -11.20 -9.13
C GLY A 42 1.51 -11.51 -9.80
N SER A 43 1.37 -12.71 -10.30
CA SER A 43 0.15 -13.20 -10.95
C SER A 43 -1.07 -13.15 -10.02
N ASN A 44 -2.27 -13.33 -10.57
CA ASN A 44 -3.48 -13.47 -9.75
C ASN A 44 -3.38 -14.73 -8.89
N GLY A 45 -3.70 -14.60 -7.61
CA GLY A 45 -3.56 -15.71 -6.65
C GLY A 45 -2.12 -15.98 -6.17
N ALA A 46 -1.11 -15.18 -6.55
CA ALA A 46 0.26 -15.31 -6.03
C ALA A 46 0.39 -14.98 -4.54
N GLY A 47 -0.62 -14.31 -3.94
CA GLY A 47 -0.63 -14.05 -2.51
C GLY A 47 -0.37 -12.59 -2.10
N LYS A 48 -0.48 -11.63 -3.03
CA LYS A 48 -0.28 -10.19 -2.77
C LYS A 48 -1.13 -9.69 -1.59
N THR A 49 -2.44 -9.88 -1.67
CA THR A 49 -3.40 -9.53 -0.61
C THR A 49 -3.08 -10.23 0.71
N THR A 50 -2.78 -11.53 0.67
CA THR A 50 -2.45 -12.31 1.89
C THR A 50 -1.18 -11.80 2.55
N LEU A 51 -0.16 -11.45 1.76
CA LEU A 51 1.07 -10.84 2.28
C LEU A 51 0.77 -9.49 2.92
N LEU A 52 0.02 -8.60 2.24
CA LEU A 52 -0.37 -7.31 2.82
C LEU A 52 -1.17 -7.48 4.11
N HIS A 53 -2.14 -8.40 4.14
CA HIS A 53 -2.88 -8.75 5.37
C HIS A 53 -1.97 -9.26 6.49
N THR A 54 -0.92 -10.02 6.14
CA THR A 54 0.05 -10.50 7.13
C THR A 54 0.87 -9.35 7.70
N LEU A 55 1.31 -8.41 6.84
CA LEU A 55 2.08 -7.23 7.26
C LEU A 55 1.28 -6.29 8.16
N VAL A 56 -0.04 -6.21 7.98
CA VAL A 56 -0.91 -5.43 8.88
C VAL A 56 -1.42 -6.23 10.09
N GLY A 57 -1.09 -7.53 10.19
CA GLY A 57 -1.51 -8.38 11.31
C GLY A 57 -2.95 -8.88 11.23
N LEU A 58 -3.60 -8.81 10.06
CA LEU A 58 -4.93 -9.37 9.80
C LEU A 58 -4.87 -10.86 9.44
N HIS A 59 -3.72 -11.35 8.98
CA HIS A 59 -3.45 -12.75 8.69
C HIS A 59 -2.23 -13.23 9.46
N ARG A 60 -2.31 -14.42 10.05
CA ARG A 60 -1.22 -14.98 10.85
C ARG A 60 -0.16 -15.60 9.94
N ALA A 61 1.09 -15.23 10.15
CA ALA A 61 2.23 -15.90 9.50
C ALA A 61 2.35 -17.35 9.96
N ALA A 62 2.75 -18.24 9.05
CA ALA A 62 3.07 -19.63 9.36
C ALA A 62 4.41 -19.75 10.09
N ALA A 63 5.37 -18.87 9.77
CA ALA A 63 6.67 -18.77 10.44
C ALA A 63 7.28 -17.38 10.23
N GLY A 64 8.32 -17.06 11.00
CA GLY A 64 9.04 -15.79 10.93
C GLY A 64 8.45 -14.71 11.81
N SER A 65 8.97 -13.49 11.68
CA SER A 65 8.56 -12.35 12.48
C SER A 65 8.47 -11.07 11.67
N ILE A 66 7.62 -10.14 12.14
CA ILE A 66 7.45 -8.79 11.60
C ILE A 66 7.64 -7.81 12.74
N ARG A 67 8.42 -6.78 12.50
CA ARG A 67 8.59 -5.65 13.41
C ARG A 67 8.22 -4.35 12.71
N LEU A 68 7.55 -3.47 13.42
CA LEU A 68 7.30 -2.09 13.00
C LEU A 68 8.11 -1.17 13.92
N TRP A 69 9.00 -0.36 13.33
CA TRP A 69 9.90 0.52 14.11
C TRP A 69 10.63 -0.23 15.23
N ALA A 70 11.24 -1.37 14.88
CA ALA A 70 11.97 -2.29 15.76
C ALA A 70 11.13 -3.00 16.84
N LYS A 71 9.82 -2.69 17.02
CA LYS A 71 8.94 -3.35 17.96
C LYS A 71 8.18 -4.49 17.28
N PRO A 72 8.13 -5.71 17.84
CA PRO A 72 7.37 -6.82 17.25
C PRO A 72 5.92 -6.44 16.98
N LEU A 73 5.38 -6.86 15.83
CA LEU A 73 4.00 -6.54 15.43
C LEU A 73 2.97 -7.04 16.47
N ALA A 74 3.23 -8.18 17.10
CA ALA A 74 2.35 -8.77 18.12
C ALA A 74 2.30 -7.98 19.44
N ASP A 75 3.29 -7.11 19.69
CA ASP A 75 3.39 -6.33 20.93
C ASP A 75 2.70 -4.96 20.84
N TRP A 76 2.20 -4.61 19.66
CA TRP A 76 1.46 -3.36 19.46
C TRP A 76 0.02 -3.53 19.93
N SER A 77 -0.50 -2.55 20.68
CA SER A 77 -1.94 -2.45 20.91
C SER A 77 -2.65 -2.17 19.57
N ILE A 78 -3.94 -2.50 19.48
CA ILE A 78 -4.72 -2.22 18.25
C ILE A 78 -4.72 -0.73 17.94
N GLU A 79 -4.93 0.11 18.98
CA GLU A 79 -4.97 1.56 18.85
C GLU A 79 -3.62 2.15 18.40
N ASP A 80 -2.51 1.75 19.05
CA ASP A 80 -1.19 2.27 18.70
C ASP A 80 -0.76 1.82 17.30
N ALA A 81 -1.05 0.57 16.95
CA ALA A 81 -0.80 0.05 15.62
C ALA A 81 -1.61 0.82 14.56
N ALA A 82 -2.88 1.14 14.83
CA ALA A 82 -3.72 1.92 13.93
C ALA A 82 -3.26 3.37 13.77
N ARG A 83 -2.51 3.94 14.72
CA ARG A 83 -1.90 5.28 14.57
C ARG A 83 -0.70 5.29 13.65
N ILE A 84 0.07 4.21 13.60
CA ILE A 84 1.33 4.16 12.85
C ILE A 84 1.20 3.49 11.48
N ARG A 85 0.23 2.59 11.30
CA ARG A 85 -0.02 1.92 10.02
C ARG A 85 -1.46 2.10 9.58
N GLY A 86 -1.64 2.32 8.28
CA GLY A 86 -2.95 2.35 7.65
C GLY A 86 -3.03 1.28 6.56
N PHE A 87 -4.23 0.74 6.34
CA PHE A 87 -4.46 -0.28 5.33
C PHE A 87 -5.69 0.05 4.49
N LEU A 88 -5.51 0.03 3.17
CA LEU A 88 -6.59 0.09 2.19
C LEU A 88 -6.82 -1.32 1.63
N PRO A 89 -7.96 -1.96 1.89
CA PRO A 89 -8.30 -3.25 1.29
C PRO A 89 -8.69 -3.11 -0.19
N GLN A 90 -8.59 -4.21 -0.94
CA GLN A 90 -8.99 -4.26 -2.35
C GLN A 90 -10.48 -3.97 -2.56
N PHE A 91 -11.33 -4.45 -1.67
CA PHE A 91 -12.79 -4.24 -1.75
C PHE A 91 -13.27 -3.40 -0.57
N ILE A 92 -14.04 -2.38 -0.89
CA ILE A 92 -14.66 -1.46 0.08
C ILE A 92 -16.16 -1.66 -0.03
N HIS A 93 -16.79 -1.97 1.10
CA HIS A 93 -18.23 -2.15 1.18
C HIS A 93 -18.83 -1.03 2.03
N ASP A 94 -19.55 -0.13 1.38
CA ASP A 94 -20.35 0.88 2.10
C ASP A 94 -21.72 0.28 2.42
N THR A 95 -22.03 0.16 3.69
CA THR A 95 -23.26 -0.48 4.17
C THR A 95 -24.34 0.52 4.60
N PHE A 96 -24.01 1.81 4.68
CA PHE A 96 -24.94 2.86 5.12
C PHE A 96 -24.62 4.21 4.46
N GLY A 97 -25.63 5.07 4.32
CA GLY A 97 -25.47 6.42 3.79
C GLY A 97 -24.75 7.32 4.80
N ALA A 98 -23.71 7.99 4.33
CA ALA A 98 -22.97 9.03 5.06
C ALA A 98 -22.44 10.05 4.07
N SER A 99 -22.09 11.25 4.52
CA SER A 99 -21.38 12.17 3.65
C SER A 99 -19.95 11.69 3.36
N VAL A 100 -19.40 12.10 2.22
CA VAL A 100 -18.00 11.83 1.88
C VAL A 100 -17.06 12.33 2.97
N LEU A 101 -17.33 13.54 3.51
CA LEU A 101 -16.52 14.10 4.58
C LEU A 101 -16.58 13.25 5.86
N ASP A 102 -17.76 12.76 6.24
CA ASP A 102 -17.91 11.91 7.43
C ASP A 102 -17.15 10.60 7.27
N LEU A 103 -17.19 9.97 6.07
CA LEU A 103 -16.42 8.78 5.79
C LEU A 103 -14.91 9.05 5.92
N VAL A 104 -14.42 10.16 5.38
CA VAL A 104 -12.99 10.51 5.47
C VAL A 104 -12.60 10.83 6.91
N LEU A 105 -13.47 11.45 7.70
CA LEU A 105 -13.27 11.68 9.14
C LEU A 105 -13.15 10.39 9.94
N MET A 106 -13.79 9.29 9.53
CA MET A 106 -13.57 7.97 10.17
C MET A 106 -12.09 7.55 10.17
N GLY A 107 -11.30 8.01 9.20
CA GLY A 107 -9.85 7.83 9.19
C GLY A 107 -9.16 8.43 10.42
N ARG A 108 -9.77 9.44 11.07
CA ARG A 108 -9.23 10.06 12.29
C ARG A 108 -9.50 9.28 13.57
N HIS A 109 -10.39 8.28 13.51
CA HIS A 109 -10.82 7.51 14.69
C HIS A 109 -9.66 7.00 15.57
N PRO A 110 -8.52 6.48 15.05
CA PRO A 110 -7.40 6.05 15.89
C PRO A 110 -6.75 7.16 16.72
N HIS A 111 -6.98 8.44 16.38
CA HIS A 111 -6.41 9.60 17.06
C HIS A 111 -7.36 10.21 18.08
N LEU A 112 -8.64 9.81 18.05
CA LEU A 112 -9.62 10.31 18.99
C LEU A 112 -9.49 9.59 20.32
N SER A 113 -9.66 10.29 21.43
CA SER A 113 -9.80 9.67 22.74
C SER A 113 -11.25 9.20 22.94
N ARG A 114 -11.45 8.21 23.81
CA ARG A 114 -12.71 7.49 24.02
C ARG A 114 -13.96 8.37 24.21
N TRP A 115 -13.79 9.66 24.53
CA TRP A 115 -14.86 10.59 24.87
C TRP A 115 -14.82 11.90 24.06
N HIS A 116 -13.99 11.95 23.00
CA HIS A 116 -13.86 13.16 22.18
C HIS A 116 -14.38 12.89 20.77
N TRP A 117 -15.13 13.84 20.26
CA TRP A 117 -15.56 13.90 18.87
C TRP A 117 -14.48 14.59 18.02
N GLU A 118 -14.59 14.43 16.72
CA GLU A 118 -13.69 15.05 15.76
C GLU A 118 -13.69 16.58 15.93
N GLY A 119 -12.48 17.13 16.10
CA GLY A 119 -12.27 18.56 16.24
C GLY A 119 -12.08 19.27 14.90
N ALA A 120 -11.87 20.60 14.95
CA ALA A 120 -11.60 21.41 13.76
C ALA A 120 -10.34 20.94 13.02
N ALA A 121 -9.30 20.52 13.74
CA ALA A 121 -8.05 20.02 13.15
C ALA A 121 -8.29 18.70 12.37
N ASP A 122 -9.13 17.79 12.89
CA ASP A 122 -9.44 16.54 12.18
C ASP A 122 -10.23 16.83 10.89
N ARG A 123 -11.17 17.77 10.92
CA ARG A 123 -11.92 18.22 9.75
C ARG A 123 -11.02 18.89 8.71
N GLU A 124 -10.03 19.64 9.12
CA GLU A 124 -9.03 20.23 8.22
C GLU A 124 -8.19 19.18 7.54
N LEU A 125 -7.69 18.17 8.28
CA LEU A 125 -6.96 17.03 7.71
C LEU A 125 -7.82 16.22 6.73
N ALA A 126 -9.09 15.97 7.05
CA ALA A 126 -10.01 15.28 6.16
C ALA A 126 -10.25 16.05 4.86
N ARG A 127 -10.45 17.39 4.95
CA ARG A 127 -10.63 18.25 3.77
C ARG A 127 -9.36 18.32 2.92
N ALA A 128 -8.20 18.44 3.54
CA ALA A 128 -6.92 18.41 2.83
C ALA A 128 -6.69 17.08 2.09
N ALA A 129 -7.08 15.95 2.70
CA ALA A 129 -7.02 14.64 2.05
C ALA A 129 -7.97 14.54 0.84
N LEU A 130 -9.19 15.09 0.94
CA LEU A 130 -10.12 15.18 -0.19
C LEU A 130 -9.58 16.08 -1.31
N GLU A 131 -9.02 17.23 -0.97
CA GLU A 131 -8.43 18.16 -1.93
C GLU A 131 -7.26 17.54 -2.70
N ALA A 132 -6.36 16.83 -2.00
CA ALA A 132 -5.22 16.14 -2.59
C ALA A 132 -5.61 15.10 -3.67
N LEU A 133 -6.84 14.59 -3.60
CA LEU A 133 -7.37 13.61 -4.57
C LEU A 133 -8.45 14.20 -5.50
N GLY A 134 -8.63 15.54 -5.50
CA GLY A 134 -9.58 16.22 -6.36
C GLY A 134 -11.05 15.97 -5.99
N LEU A 135 -11.34 15.67 -4.72
CA LEU A 135 -12.68 15.29 -4.23
C LEU A 135 -13.35 16.35 -3.35
N ALA A 136 -12.75 17.53 -3.17
CA ALA A 136 -13.25 18.57 -2.28
C ALA A 136 -14.72 18.96 -2.60
N HIS A 137 -15.10 18.98 -3.88
CA HIS A 137 -16.45 19.30 -4.35
C HIS A 137 -17.51 18.24 -4.00
N LEU A 138 -17.10 17.05 -3.57
CA LEU A 138 -17.96 15.93 -3.18
C LEU A 138 -18.14 15.81 -1.66
N ALA A 139 -17.55 16.69 -0.85
CA ALA A 139 -17.48 16.54 0.61
C ALA A 139 -18.83 16.28 1.28
N GLU A 140 -19.87 16.98 0.85
CA GLU A 140 -21.24 16.89 1.41
C GLU A 140 -22.11 15.85 0.67
N ARG A 141 -21.58 15.19 -0.36
CA ARG A 141 -22.34 14.21 -1.15
C ARG A 141 -22.46 12.88 -0.42
N ASP A 142 -23.59 12.20 -0.59
CA ASP A 142 -23.81 10.85 -0.07
C ASP A 142 -22.93 9.84 -0.80
N ILE A 143 -22.17 9.02 -0.05
CA ILE A 143 -21.23 8.02 -0.56
C ILE A 143 -21.89 6.97 -1.46
N THR A 144 -23.16 6.66 -1.21
CA THR A 144 -23.91 5.66 -2.00
C THR A 144 -24.15 6.11 -3.43
N THR A 145 -24.06 7.42 -3.71
CA THR A 145 -24.27 8.02 -5.04
C THR A 145 -22.98 8.14 -5.85
N LEU A 146 -21.84 7.77 -5.28
CA LEU A 146 -20.54 7.87 -5.94
C LEU A 146 -20.34 6.76 -6.98
N SER A 147 -19.60 7.09 -8.04
CA SER A 147 -19.04 6.11 -8.95
C SER A 147 -18.00 5.23 -8.23
N GLY A 148 -17.67 4.05 -8.79
CA GLY A 148 -16.63 3.17 -8.23
C GLY A 148 -15.27 3.86 -8.07
N GLY A 149 -14.87 4.66 -9.06
CA GLY A 149 -13.60 5.39 -9.01
C GLY A 149 -13.59 6.55 -8.00
N GLU A 150 -14.73 7.28 -7.83
CA GLU A 150 -14.85 8.28 -6.77
C GLU A 150 -14.77 7.62 -5.40
N ARG A 151 -15.49 6.51 -5.20
CA ARG A 151 -15.49 5.73 -3.95
C ARG A 151 -14.09 5.24 -3.60
N GLN A 152 -13.35 4.70 -4.56
CA GLN A 152 -11.96 4.26 -4.36
C GLN A 152 -11.07 5.43 -3.90
N ARG A 153 -11.17 6.59 -4.53
CA ARG A 153 -10.42 7.78 -4.13
C ARG A 153 -10.83 8.31 -2.75
N VAL A 154 -12.11 8.27 -2.40
CA VAL A 154 -12.60 8.64 -1.04
C VAL A 154 -12.00 7.72 0.02
N ALA A 155 -11.91 6.42 -0.23
CA ALA A 155 -11.29 5.49 0.71
C ALA A 155 -9.78 5.73 0.85
N ILE A 156 -9.09 6.09 -0.23
CA ILE A 156 -7.70 6.56 -0.14
C ILE A 156 -7.63 7.85 0.68
N ALA A 157 -8.55 8.81 0.49
CA ALA A 157 -8.60 10.04 1.29
C ALA A 157 -8.78 9.74 2.79
N ALA A 158 -9.62 8.77 3.16
CA ALA A 158 -9.77 8.32 4.55
C ALA A 158 -8.45 7.74 5.12
N LEU A 159 -7.73 6.93 4.34
CA LEU A 159 -6.40 6.45 4.71
C LEU A 159 -5.39 7.59 4.86
N LEU A 160 -5.44 8.61 4.01
CA LEU A 160 -4.57 9.79 4.10
C LEU A 160 -4.91 10.64 5.33
N ALA A 161 -6.19 10.81 5.64
CA ALA A 161 -6.65 11.53 6.83
C ALA A 161 -6.19 10.85 8.13
N GLN A 162 -6.05 9.52 8.15
CA GLN A 162 -5.46 8.78 9.26
C GLN A 162 -4.00 9.20 9.50
N ALA A 163 -3.30 9.69 8.48
CA ALA A 163 -1.92 10.18 8.51
C ALA A 163 -0.89 9.16 9.06
N PRO A 164 -0.95 7.87 8.72
CA PRO A 164 -0.06 6.86 9.25
C PRO A 164 1.38 7.04 8.73
N ALA A 165 2.37 6.51 9.46
CA ALA A 165 3.76 6.47 9.01
C ALA A 165 4.01 5.36 7.98
N ILE A 166 3.21 4.28 8.03
CA ILE A 166 3.28 3.13 7.12
C ILE A 166 1.93 2.98 6.43
N LEU A 167 1.91 3.06 5.11
CA LEU A 167 0.71 2.87 4.28
C LEU A 167 0.83 1.55 3.53
N LEU A 168 -0.19 0.69 3.68
CA LEU A 168 -0.33 -0.53 2.91
C LEU A 168 -1.63 -0.44 2.09
N LEU A 169 -1.53 -0.65 0.78
CA LEU A 169 -2.66 -0.48 -0.12
C LEU A 169 -2.76 -1.69 -1.05
N ASP A 170 -3.91 -2.34 -1.03
CA ASP A 170 -4.18 -3.47 -1.92
C ASP A 170 -4.93 -3.00 -3.15
N GLU A 171 -4.26 -2.99 -4.30
CA GLU A 171 -4.76 -2.55 -5.59
C GLU A 171 -5.43 -1.16 -5.58
N PRO A 172 -4.74 -0.11 -5.09
CA PRO A 172 -5.35 1.21 -4.85
C PRO A 172 -5.88 1.91 -6.10
N ILE A 173 -5.42 1.51 -7.29
CA ILE A 173 -5.77 2.18 -8.55
C ILE A 173 -6.76 1.39 -9.40
N THR A 174 -7.28 0.27 -8.92
CA THR A 174 -8.30 -0.54 -9.60
C THR A 174 -9.58 0.28 -9.75
N HIS A 175 -10.26 0.18 -10.88
CA HIS A 175 -11.45 0.94 -11.27
C HIS A 175 -11.24 2.46 -11.50
N LEU A 176 -9.99 2.95 -11.51
CA LEU A 176 -9.68 4.33 -11.87
C LEU A 176 -9.32 4.43 -13.34
N ASP A 177 -9.68 5.53 -13.97
CA ASP A 177 -9.12 5.89 -15.28
C ASP A 177 -7.64 6.27 -15.17
N LEU A 178 -6.96 6.33 -16.30
CA LEU A 178 -5.51 6.57 -16.37
C LEU A 178 -5.10 7.88 -15.66
N HIS A 179 -5.90 8.96 -15.80
CA HIS A 179 -5.59 10.22 -15.15
C HIS A 179 -5.57 10.06 -13.62
N HIS A 180 -6.62 9.49 -13.06
CA HIS A 180 -6.75 9.30 -11.62
C HIS A 180 -5.75 8.26 -11.07
N GLN A 181 -5.41 7.21 -11.85
CA GLN A 181 -4.33 6.28 -11.48
C GLN A 181 -3.00 7.02 -11.28
N ILE A 182 -2.66 7.90 -12.23
CA ILE A 182 -1.42 8.69 -12.15
C ILE A 182 -1.44 9.64 -10.95
N VAL A 183 -2.56 10.35 -10.71
CA VAL A 183 -2.70 11.27 -9.57
C VAL A 183 -2.50 10.55 -8.25
N VAL A 184 -3.15 9.40 -8.05
CA VAL A 184 -3.00 8.59 -6.83
C VAL A 184 -1.57 8.12 -6.64
N LEU A 185 -0.94 7.53 -7.67
CA LEU A 185 0.42 7.02 -7.56
C LEU A 185 1.46 8.13 -7.37
N GLN A 186 1.27 9.30 -8.00
CA GLN A 186 2.10 10.49 -7.75
C GLN A 186 2.02 10.92 -6.29
N HIS A 187 0.79 10.97 -5.73
CA HIS A 187 0.60 11.35 -4.34
C HIS A 187 1.26 10.34 -3.39
N LEU A 188 1.06 9.04 -3.59
CA LEU A 188 1.69 7.98 -2.79
C LEU A 188 3.22 8.05 -2.85
N SER A 189 3.81 8.25 -4.04
CA SER A 189 5.25 8.42 -4.20
C SER A 189 5.77 9.69 -3.52
N ALA A 190 5.01 10.78 -3.56
CA ALA A 190 5.36 12.03 -2.88
C ALA A 190 5.33 11.87 -1.36
N LEU A 191 4.34 11.14 -0.80
CA LEU A 191 4.30 10.81 0.63
C LEU A 191 5.56 10.08 1.09
N ALA A 192 6.04 9.13 0.30
CA ALA A 192 7.30 8.46 0.60
C ALA A 192 8.48 9.44 0.53
N ARG A 193 8.70 10.04 -0.63
CA ARG A 193 9.87 10.88 -0.90
C ARG A 193 9.95 12.13 -0.03
N ASP A 194 8.84 12.85 0.12
CA ASP A 194 8.83 14.20 0.70
C ASP A 194 8.46 14.22 2.19
N GLN A 195 7.69 13.20 2.65
CA GLN A 195 7.27 13.09 4.05
C GLN A 195 7.91 11.91 4.80
N GLY A 196 8.79 11.15 4.15
CA GLY A 196 9.48 10.03 4.77
C GLY A 196 8.57 8.87 5.19
N LYS A 197 7.38 8.72 4.58
CA LYS A 197 6.50 7.60 4.87
C LYS A 197 6.99 6.32 4.20
N ALA A 198 6.68 5.16 4.78
CA ALA A 198 6.85 3.88 4.11
C ALA A 198 5.54 3.54 3.38
N VAL A 199 5.58 3.37 2.07
CA VAL A 199 4.40 3.09 1.26
C VAL A 199 4.57 1.74 0.58
N ILE A 200 3.61 0.83 0.79
CA ILE A 200 3.59 -0.51 0.18
C ILE A 200 2.26 -0.66 -0.55
N PHE A 201 2.28 -0.93 -1.84
CA PHE A 201 1.05 -1.09 -2.61
C PHE A 201 1.14 -2.26 -3.61
N SER A 202 0.06 -3.02 -3.73
CA SER A 202 -0.04 -4.01 -4.81
C SER A 202 -0.53 -3.34 -6.09
N ILE A 203 -0.05 -3.82 -7.22
CA ILE A 203 -0.38 -3.27 -8.54
C ILE A 203 -0.19 -4.35 -9.61
N HIS A 204 -0.97 -4.25 -10.71
CA HIS A 204 -0.85 -5.15 -11.86
C HIS A 204 -0.08 -4.53 -13.04
N ASP A 205 -0.13 -3.21 -13.19
CA ASP A 205 0.56 -2.52 -14.28
C ASP A 205 2.05 -2.40 -13.99
N LEU A 206 2.86 -3.12 -14.79
CA LEU A 206 4.33 -3.14 -14.64
C LEU A 206 4.96 -1.79 -14.92
N ASN A 207 4.41 -1.02 -15.85
CA ASN A 207 4.97 0.27 -16.25
C ASN A 207 4.67 1.34 -15.21
N LEU A 208 3.47 1.35 -14.63
CA LEU A 208 3.14 2.21 -13.50
C LEU A 208 3.94 1.81 -12.25
N ALA A 209 4.09 0.51 -11.96
CA ALA A 209 4.95 0.03 -10.87
C ALA A 209 6.38 0.55 -11.03
N ARG A 210 6.99 0.36 -12.23
CA ARG A 210 8.36 0.79 -12.52
C ARG A 210 8.56 2.31 -12.42
N ARG A 211 7.51 3.07 -12.75
CA ARG A 211 7.54 4.54 -12.73
C ARG A 211 7.43 5.13 -11.33
N PHE A 212 6.61 4.56 -10.47
CA PHE A 212 6.21 5.17 -9.21
C PHE A 212 6.78 4.51 -7.95
N ALA A 213 7.27 3.27 -8.05
CA ALA A 213 7.91 2.59 -6.93
C ALA A 213 9.43 2.79 -6.96
N THR A 214 10.02 2.93 -5.77
CA THR A 214 11.48 2.90 -5.60
C THR A 214 12.00 1.47 -5.53
N HIS A 215 11.19 0.56 -4.97
CA HIS A 215 11.51 -0.84 -4.74
C HIS A 215 10.36 -1.73 -5.21
N ALA A 216 10.68 -2.97 -5.52
CA ALA A 216 9.69 -3.98 -5.89
C ALA A 216 9.87 -5.26 -5.07
N LEU A 217 8.73 -5.90 -4.78
CA LEU A 217 8.61 -7.22 -4.20
C LEU A 217 7.78 -8.05 -5.18
N ILE A 218 8.39 -9.08 -5.78
CA ILE A 218 7.79 -9.89 -6.85
C ILE A 218 7.57 -11.29 -6.32
N LEU A 219 6.30 -11.71 -6.24
CA LEU A 219 5.89 -13.03 -5.81
C LEU A 219 5.91 -14.00 -6.98
N MET A 220 6.58 -15.14 -6.80
CA MET A 220 6.65 -16.24 -7.76
C MET A 220 5.72 -17.38 -7.34
N ASP A 221 5.36 -18.26 -8.28
CA ASP A 221 4.38 -19.33 -8.04
C ASP A 221 4.76 -20.36 -6.97
N ASP A 222 6.04 -20.59 -6.73
CA ASP A 222 6.56 -21.56 -5.76
C ASP A 222 6.83 -21.00 -4.36
N GLY A 223 6.35 -19.78 -4.12
CA GLY A 223 6.55 -19.04 -2.87
C GLY A 223 7.92 -18.37 -2.75
N ILE A 224 8.74 -18.41 -3.78
CA ILE A 224 9.96 -17.62 -3.89
C ILE A 224 9.58 -16.15 -4.08
N VAL A 225 10.37 -15.27 -3.48
CA VAL A 225 10.18 -13.83 -3.59
C VAL A 225 11.46 -13.18 -4.09
N ARG A 226 11.34 -12.30 -5.07
CA ARG A 226 12.41 -11.40 -5.49
C ARG A 226 12.10 -10.01 -4.99
N HIS A 227 13.06 -9.34 -4.37
CA HIS A 227 12.86 -8.00 -3.84
C HIS A 227 14.14 -7.16 -3.88
N GLY A 228 13.99 -5.86 -3.98
CA GLY A 228 15.09 -4.90 -4.04
C GLY A 228 14.69 -3.62 -4.77
N PRO A 229 15.68 -2.76 -5.14
CA PRO A 229 15.43 -1.59 -5.97
C PRO A 229 14.68 -1.97 -7.25
N ALA A 230 13.61 -1.22 -7.57
CA ALA A 230 12.75 -1.55 -8.72
C ALA A 230 13.54 -1.63 -10.04
N GLY A 231 14.58 -0.78 -10.18
CA GLY A 231 15.45 -0.78 -11.36
C GLY A 231 16.30 -2.03 -11.54
N GLU A 232 16.53 -2.79 -10.47
CA GLU A 232 17.36 -4.00 -10.49
C GLU A 232 16.53 -5.27 -10.61
N VAL A 233 15.42 -5.35 -9.85
CA VAL A 233 14.63 -6.60 -9.76
C VAL A 233 13.54 -6.69 -10.81
N MET A 234 13.04 -5.55 -11.32
CA MET A 234 12.06 -5.53 -12.40
C MET A 234 12.79 -5.59 -13.75
N ASN A 235 13.06 -6.79 -14.23
CA ASN A 235 13.66 -7.08 -15.53
C ASN A 235 12.87 -8.18 -16.25
N ALA A 236 13.05 -8.28 -17.58
CA ALA A 236 12.29 -9.19 -18.43
C ALA A 236 12.32 -10.67 -17.95
N PRO A 237 13.47 -11.27 -17.58
CA PRO A 237 13.52 -12.66 -17.10
C PRO A 237 12.71 -12.89 -15.82
N VAL A 238 12.84 -11.98 -14.83
CA VAL A 238 12.12 -12.10 -13.54
C VAL A 238 10.64 -11.91 -13.72
N LEU A 239 10.22 -10.90 -14.50
CA LEU A 239 8.81 -10.63 -14.77
C LEU A 239 8.17 -11.76 -15.60
N SER A 240 8.86 -12.27 -16.62
CA SER A 240 8.35 -13.41 -17.41
C SER A 240 8.12 -14.63 -16.53
N ALA A 241 9.05 -14.95 -15.63
CA ALA A 241 8.90 -16.06 -14.69
C ALA A 241 7.74 -15.83 -13.68
N ALA A 242 7.57 -14.59 -13.18
CA ALA A 242 6.54 -14.27 -12.20
C ALA A 242 5.13 -14.25 -12.78
N PHE A 243 4.99 -13.91 -14.06
CA PHE A 243 3.69 -13.82 -14.73
C PHE A 243 3.37 -15.03 -15.61
N GLY A 244 4.33 -15.95 -15.80
CA GLY A 244 4.17 -17.14 -16.64
C GLY A 244 3.98 -16.83 -18.12
N TYR A 245 4.41 -15.65 -18.57
CA TYR A 245 4.28 -15.17 -19.94
C TYR A 245 5.50 -14.36 -20.34
N PRO A 246 6.00 -14.47 -21.60
CA PRO A 246 7.15 -13.69 -22.05
C PRO A 246 6.90 -12.19 -21.94
N VAL A 247 7.78 -11.49 -21.23
CA VAL A 247 7.80 -10.04 -21.09
C VAL A 247 9.05 -9.51 -21.75
N LEU A 248 8.88 -8.55 -22.64
CA LEU A 248 9.97 -7.82 -23.29
C LEU A 248 10.28 -6.55 -22.50
N GLU A 249 11.56 -6.25 -22.39
CA GLU A 249 12.04 -5.00 -21.80
C GLU A 249 12.57 -4.10 -22.91
N MET A 250 12.05 -2.89 -23.00
CA MET A 250 12.41 -1.92 -24.04
C MET A 250 12.75 -0.57 -23.43
N GLN A 251 13.64 0.16 -24.07
CA GLN A 251 13.96 1.54 -23.71
C GLN A 251 13.14 2.53 -24.56
N ALA A 252 12.33 3.36 -23.91
CA ALA A 252 11.57 4.44 -24.53
C ALA A 252 12.13 5.79 -24.02
N GLY A 253 13.14 6.30 -24.68
CA GLY A 253 13.94 7.43 -24.17
C GLY A 253 14.70 7.05 -22.91
N GLU A 254 14.50 7.81 -21.83
CA GLU A 254 15.12 7.52 -20.53
C GLU A 254 14.32 6.50 -19.68
N ARG A 255 13.22 5.96 -20.21
CA ARG A 255 12.33 5.08 -19.45
C ARG A 255 12.42 3.64 -19.94
N THR A 256 12.49 2.73 -18.99
CA THR A 256 12.28 1.30 -19.24
C THR A 256 10.78 1.03 -19.27
N ILE A 257 10.30 0.34 -20.30
CA ILE A 257 8.92 -0.13 -20.44
C ILE A 257 8.90 -1.65 -20.63
N PHE A 258 7.83 -2.26 -20.15
CA PHE A 258 7.59 -3.70 -20.25
C PHE A 258 6.37 -3.95 -21.15
N ILE A 259 6.52 -4.88 -22.09
CA ILE A 259 5.49 -5.26 -23.06
C ILE A 259 5.33 -6.77 -23.00
N ALA A 260 4.10 -7.25 -22.95
CA ALA A 260 3.81 -8.66 -23.15
C ALA A 260 4.04 -9.01 -24.63
N GLU A 261 4.74 -10.11 -24.91
CA GLU A 261 5.04 -10.56 -26.26
C GLU A 261 3.81 -11.12 -26.98
#